data_2fe9fb94fad31e81b38b10831aeffa7a
#
_entry.id   2fe9fb94fad31e81b38b10831aeffa7a
#
_cell.length_a   1.000
_cell.length_b   1.000
_cell.length_c   1.000
_cell.angle_alpha   90.00
_cell.angle_beta   90.00
_cell.angle_gamma   90.00
#
_symmetry.space_group_name_H-M   'P 1'
#
loop_
_entity.id
_entity.type
_entity.pdbx_description
1 polymer ?
#
loop_
_entity_poly.entity_id
_entity_poly.type
_entity_poly.pdbx_seq_one_letter_code
_entity_poly.pdbx_strand_id
1 'polypeptide(L)'
;MMRRLRACTLSMFVAFAGCRAGQQPPTQTAAGPAYKVYHLRGKVISTDAARGEVTLNHEAIPGLMEAMTMPYKLKDASILRELHPGDAIAADVLVSSDPNADYLLDHIVVVAQAKPDYRPPVSYHVPAPGDAVPDFKLRNQDGRSIHLGQFKGKALLVTFIYTRCPQPNFCPRVTRNFAAVERGLAAAPALYGKTHLICVSFDPERDTPERLRAYGASYIGSDAKNAFAHWEFAVPEKPVLLEMAKFFDLGIGNEADATITHTLSTTLIGADGKVVRFYPGNEWTAERILADVKQLSGSAG
;
A
#
# COMPACT_ATOMS: atom_id res chain seq x y z
N MET A 1 81.85 -13.33 73.22
CA MET A 1 81.62 -12.76 71.93
C MET A 1 80.68 -13.69 71.17
N MET A 2 79.42 -13.49 71.16
CA MET A 2 78.40 -14.39 70.66
C MET A 2 77.89 -13.89 69.29
N ARG A 3 78.09 -14.71 68.23
CA ARG A 3 77.52 -14.49 66.90
C ARG A 3 76.20 -15.26 66.79
N ARG A 4 75.11 -14.56 66.66
CA ARG A 4 73.76 -15.15 66.41
C ARG A 4 73.58 -15.37 64.92
N LEU A 5 73.32 -16.61 64.49
CA LEU A 5 72.87 -16.99 63.16
C LEU A 5 71.35 -16.63 63.06
N ARG A 6 71.00 -15.94 62.05
CA ARG A 6 69.59 -15.73 61.66
C ARG A 6 69.28 -16.71 60.50
N ALA A 7 68.34 -17.60 60.77
CA ALA A 7 67.74 -18.47 59.73
C ALA A 7 66.81 -17.68 58.83
N CYS A 8 66.98 -17.76 57.52
CA CYS A 8 66.15 -17.16 56.51
C CYS A 8 65.19 -18.25 56.06
N THR A 9 63.91 -18.13 56.42
CA THR A 9 62.83 -18.99 55.91
C THR A 9 62.32 -18.44 54.58
N LEU A 10 62.47 -19.22 53.52
CA LEU A 10 62.01 -18.94 52.17
C LEU A 10 60.54 -19.37 52.05
N SER A 11 59.65 -18.42 52.03
CA SER A 11 58.23 -18.64 51.78
C SER A 11 57.98 -18.70 50.27
N MET A 12 57.56 -19.86 49.78
CA MET A 12 57.25 -20.14 48.40
C MET A 12 55.81 -19.70 48.16
N PHE A 13 55.58 -18.56 47.47
CA PHE A 13 54.30 -18.11 47.01
C PHE A 13 53.89 -18.87 45.74
N VAL A 14 52.88 -19.74 45.85
CA VAL A 14 52.19 -20.36 44.70
C VAL A 14 51.20 -19.40 44.18
N ALA A 15 51.45 -18.81 42.98
CA ALA A 15 50.47 -17.97 42.29
C ALA A 15 49.49 -18.89 41.56
N PHE A 16 48.24 -18.97 42.06
CA PHE A 16 47.12 -19.51 41.34
C PHE A 16 46.70 -18.54 40.26
N ALA A 17 47.02 -18.81 39.00
CA ALA A 17 46.45 -18.14 37.83
C ALA A 17 45.00 -18.62 37.64
N GLY A 18 44.03 -17.91 38.23
CA GLY A 18 42.63 -18.12 37.96
C GLY A 18 42.24 -17.60 36.55
N CYS A 19 41.99 -18.50 35.60
CA CYS A 19 41.34 -18.15 34.36
C CYS A 19 39.97 -17.57 34.67
N ARG A 20 39.83 -16.24 34.61
CA ARG A 20 38.54 -15.56 34.52
C ARG A 20 37.98 -15.85 33.11
N ALA A 21 37.10 -16.83 33.01
CA ALA A 21 36.20 -16.95 31.85
C ALA A 21 35.43 -15.61 31.71
N GLY A 22 35.75 -14.85 30.67
CA GLY A 22 35.04 -13.63 30.33
C GLY A 22 33.57 -14.00 30.07
N GLN A 23 32.70 -13.64 31.00
CA GLN A 23 31.26 -13.60 30.72
C GLN A 23 31.04 -12.51 29.67
N GLN A 24 30.80 -12.93 28.42
CA GLN A 24 30.28 -12.05 27.41
C GLN A 24 28.91 -11.51 27.94
N PRO A 25 28.70 -10.20 27.88
CA PRO A 25 27.38 -9.66 28.20
C PRO A 25 26.35 -10.33 27.27
N PRO A 26 25.14 -10.63 27.77
CA PRO A 26 24.08 -11.20 26.95
C PRO A 26 23.88 -10.28 25.75
N THR A 27 24.03 -10.83 24.55
CA THR A 27 23.68 -10.15 23.31
C THR A 27 22.22 -9.71 23.45
N GLN A 28 21.98 -8.42 23.59
CA GLN A 28 20.64 -7.87 23.52
C GLN A 28 20.13 -8.20 22.13
N THR A 29 19.30 -9.22 22.03
CA THR A 29 18.47 -9.46 20.86
C THR A 29 17.69 -8.17 20.66
N ALA A 30 17.93 -7.47 19.56
CA ALA A 30 17.17 -6.27 19.22
C ALA A 30 15.69 -6.63 19.32
N ALA A 31 14.97 -5.98 20.22
CA ALA A 31 13.53 -6.14 20.33
C ALA A 31 12.95 -5.79 18.96
N GLY A 32 12.29 -6.75 18.32
CA GLY A 32 11.58 -6.51 17.06
C GLY A 32 10.61 -5.34 17.21
N PRO A 33 10.10 -4.77 16.11
CA PRO A 33 9.18 -3.66 16.17
C PRO A 33 8.03 -3.98 17.13
N ALA A 34 7.71 -3.04 18.03
CA ALA A 34 6.59 -3.19 18.93
C ALA A 34 5.30 -3.06 18.14
N TYR A 35 4.47 -4.11 18.16
CA TYR A 35 3.16 -4.12 17.53
C TYR A 35 2.07 -3.98 18.58
N LYS A 36 1.03 -3.20 18.23
CA LYS A 36 -0.26 -3.26 18.91
C LYS A 36 -1.08 -4.35 18.20
N VAL A 37 -1.68 -5.25 18.98
CA VAL A 37 -2.43 -6.40 18.47
C VAL A 37 -3.92 -6.14 18.58
N TYR A 38 -4.65 -6.43 17.51
CA TYR A 38 -6.11 -6.38 17.46
C TYR A 38 -6.65 -7.68 16.89
N HIS A 39 -7.85 -8.08 17.30
CA HIS A 39 -8.49 -9.29 16.82
C HIS A 39 -9.42 -8.99 15.64
N LEU A 40 -9.29 -9.77 14.58
CA LEU A 40 -10.06 -9.67 13.36
C LEU A 40 -10.91 -10.94 13.17
N ARG A 41 -12.12 -10.75 12.63
CA ARG A 41 -12.91 -11.80 11.97
C ARG A 41 -13.28 -11.30 10.58
N GLY A 42 -13.20 -12.20 9.59
CA GLY A 42 -13.50 -11.80 8.23
C GLY A 42 -13.64 -12.98 7.29
N LYS A 43 -14.04 -12.68 6.07
CA LYS A 43 -14.16 -13.64 4.97
C LYS A 43 -13.08 -13.39 3.94
N VAL A 44 -12.40 -14.41 3.50
CA VAL A 44 -11.43 -14.34 2.41
C VAL A 44 -12.15 -14.00 1.11
N ILE A 45 -11.69 -12.95 0.45
CA ILE A 45 -12.18 -12.52 -0.87
C ILE A 45 -11.24 -13.03 -1.95
N SER A 46 -9.93 -12.82 -1.77
CA SER A 46 -8.89 -13.28 -2.69
C SER A 46 -7.57 -13.46 -1.96
N THR A 47 -6.65 -14.19 -2.58
CA THR A 47 -5.26 -14.36 -2.13
C THR A 47 -4.30 -13.97 -3.24
N ASP A 48 -3.16 -13.37 -2.90
CA ASP A 48 -2.08 -13.05 -3.81
C ASP A 48 -0.76 -13.61 -3.28
N ALA A 49 -0.36 -14.75 -3.83
CA ALA A 49 0.86 -15.45 -3.40
C ALA A 49 2.14 -14.68 -3.80
N ALA A 50 2.09 -13.89 -4.87
CA ALA A 50 3.26 -13.12 -5.32
C ALA A 50 3.59 -11.97 -4.36
N ARG A 51 2.58 -11.44 -3.68
CA ARG A 51 2.73 -10.35 -2.70
C ARG A 51 2.69 -10.81 -1.25
N GLY A 52 2.33 -12.06 -1.00
CA GLY A 52 2.12 -12.55 0.36
C GLY A 52 0.89 -11.92 1.03
N GLU A 53 -0.17 -11.63 0.26
CA GLU A 53 -1.34 -10.89 0.72
C GLU A 53 -2.62 -11.72 0.64
N VAL A 54 -3.54 -11.44 1.58
CA VAL A 54 -4.93 -11.88 1.54
C VAL A 54 -5.86 -10.67 1.59
N THR A 55 -6.84 -10.61 0.71
CA THR A 55 -7.92 -9.62 0.78
C THR A 55 -9.05 -10.19 1.61
N LEU A 56 -9.44 -9.49 2.66
CA LEU A 56 -10.50 -9.87 3.57
C LEU A 56 -11.64 -8.85 3.55
N ASN A 57 -12.88 -9.35 3.56
CA ASN A 57 -14.01 -8.59 4.04
C ASN A 57 -14.15 -8.90 5.54
N HIS A 58 -13.75 -7.96 6.39
CA HIS A 58 -13.71 -8.16 7.84
C HIS A 58 -14.79 -7.35 8.56
N GLU A 59 -15.20 -7.83 9.71
CA GLU A 59 -16.06 -7.13 10.65
C GLU A 59 -15.32 -5.92 11.25
N ALA A 60 -16.05 -5.01 11.91
CA ALA A 60 -15.42 -3.91 12.64
C ALA A 60 -14.37 -4.45 13.64
N ILE A 61 -13.18 -3.84 13.64
CA ILE A 61 -12.10 -4.15 14.57
C ILE A 61 -12.09 -3.08 15.65
N PRO A 62 -12.60 -3.38 16.86
CA PRO A 62 -12.77 -2.36 17.90
C PRO A 62 -11.47 -1.64 18.23
N GLY A 63 -11.50 -0.32 18.18
CA GLY A 63 -10.36 0.54 18.48
C GLY A 63 -9.30 0.63 17.38
N LEU A 64 -9.57 0.06 16.20
CA LEU A 64 -8.71 0.15 15.03
C LEU A 64 -9.44 0.68 13.81
N MET A 65 -10.47 -0.02 13.31
CA MET A 65 -11.18 0.37 12.09
C MET A 65 -12.58 -0.27 12.02
N GLU A 66 -13.45 0.31 11.21
CA GLU A 66 -14.77 -0.21 10.90
C GLU A 66 -14.71 -1.43 10.00
N ALA A 67 -15.85 -2.11 9.81
CA ALA A 67 -15.97 -3.23 8.89
C ALA A 67 -15.63 -2.80 7.46
N MET A 68 -14.75 -3.54 6.77
CA MET A 68 -14.35 -3.19 5.40
C MET A 68 -13.72 -4.37 4.65
N THR A 69 -13.50 -4.16 3.36
CA THR A 69 -12.71 -5.08 2.54
C THR A 69 -11.37 -4.46 2.23
N MET A 70 -10.28 -5.12 2.64
CA MET A 70 -8.93 -4.61 2.37
C MET A 70 -7.90 -5.74 2.28
N PRO A 71 -6.76 -5.51 1.60
CA PRO A 71 -5.64 -6.44 1.62
C PRO A 71 -4.88 -6.31 2.95
N TYR A 72 -4.39 -7.46 3.39
CA TYR A 72 -3.48 -7.60 4.52
C TYR A 72 -2.26 -8.40 4.09
N LYS A 73 -1.08 -7.98 4.50
CA LYS A 73 0.11 -8.84 4.43
C LYS A 73 0.07 -9.92 5.49
N LEU A 74 0.55 -11.09 5.14
CA LEU A 74 0.72 -12.17 6.08
C LEU A 74 2.15 -12.13 6.63
N LYS A 75 2.28 -12.27 7.95
CA LYS A 75 3.57 -12.45 8.60
C LYS A 75 4.23 -13.77 8.18
N ASP A 76 3.42 -14.80 7.97
CA ASP A 76 3.80 -16.06 7.33
C ASP A 76 3.00 -16.28 6.04
N ALA A 77 3.61 -15.97 4.90
CA ALA A 77 2.97 -16.13 3.60
C ALA A 77 2.71 -17.59 3.20
N SER A 78 3.28 -18.59 3.90
CA SER A 78 3.05 -19.99 3.59
C SER A 78 1.59 -20.42 3.79
N ILE A 79 0.88 -19.74 4.70
CA ILE A 79 -0.53 -19.96 5.03
C ILE A 79 -1.47 -19.66 3.85
N LEU A 80 -1.05 -18.80 2.89
CA LEU A 80 -1.87 -18.47 1.72
C LEU A 80 -2.33 -19.67 0.91
N ARG A 81 -1.57 -20.77 0.94
CA ARG A 81 -1.93 -22.02 0.24
C ARG A 81 -3.14 -22.72 0.85
N GLU A 82 -3.45 -22.43 2.10
CA GLU A 82 -4.55 -23.03 2.86
C GLU A 82 -5.79 -22.12 2.88
N LEU A 83 -5.67 -20.88 2.41
CA LEU A 83 -6.76 -19.91 2.38
C LEU A 83 -7.44 -19.91 1.01
N HIS A 84 -8.76 -20.04 1.01
CA HIS A 84 -9.56 -20.03 -0.21
C HIS A 84 -10.64 -18.94 -0.16
N PRO A 85 -10.96 -18.30 -1.29
CA PRO A 85 -12.07 -17.36 -1.35
C PRO A 85 -13.35 -17.95 -0.77
N GLY A 86 -13.97 -17.22 0.14
CA GLY A 86 -15.17 -17.64 0.87
C GLY A 86 -14.92 -18.23 2.25
N ASP A 87 -13.67 -18.58 2.59
CA ASP A 87 -13.32 -19.04 3.94
C ASP A 87 -13.58 -17.94 4.96
N ALA A 88 -14.19 -18.29 6.08
CA ALA A 88 -14.26 -17.40 7.23
C ALA A 88 -13.05 -17.64 8.13
N ILE A 89 -12.36 -16.57 8.51
CA ILE A 89 -11.15 -16.64 9.33
C ILE A 89 -11.25 -15.75 10.57
N ALA A 90 -10.48 -16.12 11.58
CA ALA A 90 -10.10 -15.24 12.68
C ALA A 90 -8.58 -15.07 12.65
N ALA A 91 -8.09 -13.88 12.97
CA ALA A 91 -6.67 -13.56 12.93
C ALA A 91 -6.32 -12.42 13.89
N ASP A 92 -5.03 -12.24 14.15
CA ASP A 92 -4.48 -11.08 14.82
C ASP A 92 -3.96 -10.06 13.80
N VAL A 93 -4.39 -8.81 13.92
CA VAL A 93 -3.85 -7.68 13.15
C VAL A 93 -2.74 -7.03 13.95
N LEU A 94 -1.54 -7.05 13.42
CA LEU A 94 -0.36 -6.42 14.01
C LEU A 94 -0.19 -5.02 13.43
N VAL A 95 -0.32 -4.00 14.28
CA VAL A 95 -0.19 -2.59 13.90
C VAL A 95 1.13 -2.05 14.45
N SER A 96 2.02 -1.64 13.55
CA SER A 96 3.29 -1.01 13.91
C SER A 96 3.08 0.41 14.46
N SER A 97 4.02 0.89 15.26
CA SER A 97 4.10 2.30 15.64
C SER A 97 4.50 3.22 14.48
N ASP A 98 5.06 2.66 13.39
CA ASP A 98 5.30 3.41 12.15
C ASP A 98 3.99 3.58 11.38
N PRO A 99 3.51 4.82 11.18
CA PRO A 99 2.26 5.09 10.47
C PRO A 99 2.31 4.74 8.97
N ASN A 100 3.48 4.42 8.43
CA ASN A 100 3.65 3.99 7.04
C ASN A 100 3.81 2.47 6.89
N ALA A 101 3.88 1.73 7.99
CA ALA A 101 3.96 0.27 7.95
C ALA A 101 2.60 -0.34 7.58
N ASP A 102 2.65 -1.48 6.87
CA ASP A 102 1.44 -2.22 6.55
C ASP A 102 0.87 -2.93 7.77
N TYR A 103 -0.42 -3.23 7.70
CA TYR A 103 -1.06 -4.11 8.65
C TYR A 103 -0.67 -5.56 8.32
N LEU A 104 -0.10 -6.26 9.30
CA LEU A 104 0.28 -7.66 9.16
C LEU A 104 -0.77 -8.56 9.83
N LEU A 105 -1.09 -9.68 9.22
CA LEU A 105 -1.87 -10.75 9.85
C LEU A 105 -0.96 -11.83 10.43
N ASP A 106 -1.29 -12.25 11.64
CA ASP A 106 -0.66 -13.33 12.35
C ASP A 106 -1.74 -14.24 12.99
N HIS A 107 -1.38 -15.43 13.42
CA HIS A 107 -2.27 -16.39 14.11
C HIS A 107 -3.59 -16.62 13.37
N ILE A 108 -3.53 -16.81 12.05
CA ILE A 108 -4.71 -17.00 11.20
C ILE A 108 -5.31 -18.40 11.45
N VAL A 109 -6.61 -18.43 11.75
CA VAL A 109 -7.39 -19.65 11.94
C VAL A 109 -8.57 -19.63 10.98
N VAL A 110 -8.71 -20.68 10.16
CA VAL A 110 -9.91 -20.87 9.35
C VAL A 110 -11.02 -21.43 10.27
N VAL A 111 -12.02 -20.59 10.55
CA VAL A 111 -13.14 -20.94 11.44
C VAL A 111 -14.29 -21.63 10.70
N ALA A 112 -14.39 -21.38 9.38
CA ALA A 112 -15.29 -22.11 8.50
C ALA A 112 -14.73 -22.10 7.07
N GLN A 113 -14.72 -23.26 6.42
CA GLN A 113 -14.32 -23.38 5.04
C GLN A 113 -15.44 -22.95 4.09
N ALA A 114 -15.06 -22.39 2.95
CA ALA A 114 -15.99 -22.07 1.87
C ALA A 114 -16.66 -23.36 1.36
N LYS A 115 -17.92 -23.22 0.92
CA LYS A 115 -18.57 -24.33 0.20
C LYS A 115 -17.84 -24.57 -1.13
N PRO A 116 -17.78 -25.83 -1.63
CA PRO A 116 -17.07 -26.14 -2.88
C PRO A 116 -17.60 -25.40 -4.12
N ASP A 117 -18.84 -24.92 -4.06
CA ASP A 117 -19.52 -24.17 -5.11
C ASP A 117 -19.50 -22.66 -4.90
N TYR A 118 -18.78 -22.17 -3.90
CA TYR A 118 -18.66 -20.73 -3.65
C TYR A 118 -18.10 -20.03 -4.90
N ARG A 119 -18.80 -18.97 -5.30
CA ARG A 119 -18.35 -18.04 -6.36
C ARG A 119 -18.36 -16.64 -5.78
N PRO A 120 -17.26 -15.90 -5.92
CA PRO A 120 -17.26 -14.48 -5.56
C PRO A 120 -18.37 -13.75 -6.33
N PRO A 121 -19.10 -12.83 -5.68
CA PRO A 121 -20.22 -12.14 -6.33
C PRO A 121 -19.80 -11.23 -7.49
N VAL A 122 -18.52 -10.86 -7.55
CA VAL A 122 -17.94 -10.05 -8.63
C VAL A 122 -16.58 -10.64 -8.99
N SER A 123 -16.35 -10.81 -10.30
CA SER A 123 -15.01 -11.10 -10.83
C SER A 123 -14.39 -9.78 -11.31
N TYR A 124 -13.26 -9.44 -10.76
CA TYR A 124 -12.48 -8.28 -11.17
C TYR A 124 -11.38 -8.71 -12.12
N HIS A 125 -11.11 -7.87 -13.11
CA HIS A 125 -9.99 -8.04 -14.02
C HIS A 125 -8.75 -7.40 -13.40
N VAL A 126 -7.66 -8.16 -13.28
CA VAL A 126 -6.36 -7.61 -12.87
C VAL A 126 -5.66 -7.07 -14.12
N PRO A 127 -5.42 -5.76 -14.24
CA PRO A 127 -4.81 -5.19 -15.45
C PRO A 127 -3.45 -5.81 -15.75
N ALA A 128 -3.29 -6.31 -16.96
CA ALA A 128 -2.05 -6.92 -17.43
C ALA A 128 -1.38 -6.07 -18.52
N PRO A 129 -0.05 -6.10 -18.64
CA PRO A 129 0.65 -5.41 -19.73
C PRO A 129 0.10 -5.78 -21.11
N GLY A 130 -0.27 -4.75 -21.91
CA GLY A 130 -0.86 -4.92 -23.23
C GLY A 130 -2.38 -4.79 -23.28
N ASP A 131 -3.08 -4.83 -22.14
CA ASP A 131 -4.53 -4.62 -22.10
C ASP A 131 -4.89 -3.22 -22.57
N ALA A 132 -5.86 -3.14 -23.49
CA ALA A 132 -6.37 -1.86 -23.95
C ALA A 132 -7.29 -1.25 -22.89
N VAL A 133 -6.95 -0.04 -22.40
CA VAL A 133 -7.78 0.66 -21.41
C VAL A 133 -9.00 1.26 -22.11
N PRO A 134 -10.23 0.96 -21.63
CA PRO A 134 -11.43 1.60 -22.16
C PRO A 134 -11.42 3.11 -21.94
N ASP A 135 -12.11 3.82 -22.84
CA ASP A 135 -12.17 5.28 -22.78
C ASP A 135 -13.23 5.77 -21.80
N PHE A 136 -12.91 5.70 -20.52
CA PHE A 136 -13.80 6.11 -19.43
C PHE A 136 -13.97 7.62 -19.36
N LYS A 137 -15.22 8.07 -19.25
CA LYS A 137 -15.60 9.47 -19.08
C LYS A 137 -15.63 9.87 -17.60
N LEU A 138 -15.05 11.02 -17.30
CA LEU A 138 -14.90 11.54 -15.95
C LEU A 138 -15.25 13.03 -15.92
N ARG A 139 -15.50 13.58 -14.73
CA ARG A 139 -15.56 15.02 -14.49
C ARG A 139 -14.41 15.41 -13.58
N ASN A 140 -13.55 16.32 -14.02
CA ASN A 140 -12.40 16.74 -13.24
C ASN A 140 -12.74 17.78 -12.15
N GLN A 141 -11.76 18.18 -11.37
CA GLN A 141 -11.85 19.16 -10.28
C GLN A 141 -12.29 20.58 -10.74
N ASP A 142 -12.28 20.85 -12.04
CA ASP A 142 -12.78 22.10 -12.64
C ASP A 142 -14.20 21.98 -13.16
N GLY A 143 -14.85 20.83 -12.94
CA GLY A 143 -16.16 20.52 -13.49
C GLY A 143 -16.18 20.20 -14.99
N ARG A 144 -14.99 20.10 -15.62
CA ARG A 144 -14.86 19.80 -17.05
C ARG A 144 -15.02 18.31 -17.29
N SER A 145 -15.70 17.97 -18.39
CA SER A 145 -15.71 16.59 -18.88
C SER A 145 -14.36 16.25 -19.48
N ILE A 146 -13.76 15.17 -18.99
CA ILE A 146 -12.53 14.58 -19.50
C ILE A 146 -12.75 13.09 -19.78
N HIS A 147 -11.85 12.45 -20.52
CA HIS A 147 -11.88 11.01 -20.76
C HIS A 147 -10.46 10.46 -20.86
N LEU A 148 -10.24 9.19 -20.50
CA LEU A 148 -8.87 8.64 -20.44
C LEU A 148 -8.19 8.63 -21.81
N GLY A 149 -8.94 8.43 -22.90
CA GLY A 149 -8.44 8.41 -24.27
C GLY A 149 -7.85 9.74 -24.75
N GLN A 150 -8.22 10.88 -24.15
CA GLN A 150 -7.65 12.19 -24.49
C GLN A 150 -6.17 12.32 -24.16
N PHE A 151 -5.66 11.46 -23.26
CA PHE A 151 -4.25 11.45 -22.85
C PHE A 151 -3.38 10.54 -23.72
N LYS A 152 -3.91 9.91 -24.77
CA LYS A 152 -3.09 9.18 -25.75
C LYS A 152 -1.99 10.07 -26.29
N GLY A 153 -0.81 9.50 -26.49
CA GLY A 153 0.41 10.25 -26.78
C GLY A 153 1.24 10.60 -25.54
N LYS A 154 0.67 10.41 -24.33
CA LYS A 154 1.38 10.55 -23.05
C LYS A 154 1.33 9.26 -22.26
N ALA A 155 2.31 9.07 -21.38
CA ALA A 155 2.17 8.10 -20.30
C ALA A 155 1.14 8.62 -19.29
N LEU A 156 0.15 7.79 -18.93
CA LEU A 156 -0.91 8.16 -17.99
C LEU A 156 -0.81 7.29 -16.75
N LEU A 157 -0.71 7.92 -15.58
CA LEU A 157 -0.75 7.24 -14.29
C LEU A 157 -2.12 7.45 -13.66
N VAL A 158 -2.85 6.37 -13.41
CA VAL A 158 -4.20 6.40 -12.82
C VAL A 158 -4.17 5.72 -11.46
N THR A 159 -4.75 6.35 -10.45
CA THR A 159 -5.01 5.74 -9.13
C THR A 159 -6.40 6.10 -8.64
N PHE A 160 -6.84 5.41 -7.59
CA PHE A 160 -8.19 5.54 -7.05
C PHE A 160 -8.15 6.00 -5.59
N ILE A 161 -9.00 6.98 -5.27
CA ILE A 161 -9.08 7.60 -3.94
C ILE A 161 -10.53 7.95 -3.59
N TYR A 162 -10.79 8.37 -2.36
CA TYR A 162 -11.93 9.22 -2.01
C TYR A 162 -11.50 10.23 -0.94
N THR A 163 -12.09 11.46 -1.00
CA THR A 163 -11.54 12.61 -0.28
C THR A 163 -11.66 12.50 1.24
N ARG A 164 -12.61 11.72 1.73
CA ARG A 164 -12.89 11.52 3.16
C ARG A 164 -12.35 10.22 3.74
N CYS A 165 -11.40 9.57 3.06
CA CYS A 165 -10.78 8.34 3.56
C CYS A 165 -10.15 8.57 4.95
N PRO A 166 -10.61 7.86 6.00
CA PRO A 166 -10.15 8.09 7.36
C PRO A 166 -8.81 7.39 7.64
N GLN A 167 -8.36 6.51 6.74
CA GLN A 167 -7.18 5.69 6.94
C GLN A 167 -5.91 6.38 6.38
N PRO A 168 -4.96 6.82 7.23
CA PRO A 168 -3.76 7.56 6.80
C PRO A 168 -2.88 6.77 5.82
N ASN A 169 -2.91 5.43 5.93
CA ASN A 169 -2.10 4.52 5.12
C ASN A 169 -2.75 4.12 3.79
N PHE A 170 -3.95 4.61 3.47
CA PHE A 170 -4.67 4.31 2.24
C PHE A 170 -4.64 5.49 1.26
N CYS A 171 -5.79 6.08 0.92
CA CYS A 171 -5.86 7.19 -0.02
C CYS A 171 -4.88 8.34 0.30
N PRO A 172 -4.70 8.78 1.57
CA PRO A 172 -3.72 9.82 1.87
C PRO A 172 -2.28 9.41 1.55
N ARG A 173 -1.88 8.13 1.80
CA ARG A 173 -0.55 7.62 1.44
C ARG A 173 -0.37 7.58 -0.09
N VAL A 174 -1.33 7.02 -0.81
CA VAL A 174 -1.31 6.96 -2.28
C VAL A 174 -1.19 8.37 -2.87
N THR A 175 -1.96 9.33 -2.36
CA THR A 175 -1.91 10.71 -2.84
C THR A 175 -0.57 11.39 -2.53
N ARG A 176 0.03 11.14 -1.34
CA ARG A 176 1.40 11.61 -1.03
C ARG A 176 2.45 11.02 -1.98
N ASN A 177 2.31 9.74 -2.33
CA ASN A 177 3.20 9.09 -3.29
C ASN A 177 3.04 9.72 -4.69
N PHE A 178 1.81 10.02 -5.13
CA PHE A 178 1.55 10.76 -6.37
C PHE A 178 2.18 12.16 -6.34
N ALA A 179 2.10 12.87 -5.22
CA ALA A 179 2.78 14.16 -5.06
C ALA A 179 4.31 14.03 -5.16
N ALA A 180 4.89 12.93 -4.71
CA ALA A 180 6.33 12.66 -4.89
C ALA A 180 6.67 12.33 -6.36
N VAL A 181 5.81 11.57 -7.06
CA VAL A 181 5.95 11.31 -8.50
C VAL A 181 5.87 12.61 -9.28
N GLU A 182 4.88 13.47 -9.00
CA GLU A 182 4.72 14.78 -9.66
C GLU A 182 5.97 15.66 -9.50
N ARG A 183 6.51 15.77 -8.28
CA ARG A 183 7.76 16.50 -8.03
C ARG A 183 8.95 15.91 -8.80
N GLY A 184 9.06 14.58 -8.85
CA GLY A 184 10.11 13.90 -9.61
C GLY A 184 10.01 14.15 -11.12
N LEU A 185 8.79 14.16 -11.66
CA LEU A 185 8.52 14.50 -13.06
C LEU A 185 8.85 15.96 -13.34
N ALA A 186 8.43 16.89 -12.47
CA ALA A 186 8.71 18.32 -12.61
C ALA A 186 10.22 18.62 -12.65
N ALA A 187 11.03 17.82 -11.94
CA ALA A 187 12.50 17.89 -12.02
C ALA A 187 13.08 17.33 -13.33
N ALA A 188 12.26 16.69 -14.20
CA ALA A 188 12.67 16.10 -15.47
C ALA A 188 11.75 16.59 -16.62
N PRO A 189 11.96 17.82 -17.17
CA PRO A 189 11.04 18.45 -18.12
C PRO A 189 10.71 17.60 -19.36
N ALA A 190 11.64 16.79 -19.84
CA ALA A 190 11.44 15.90 -20.98
C ALA A 190 10.41 14.79 -20.69
N LEU A 191 10.29 14.33 -19.43
CA LEU A 191 9.29 13.37 -18.98
C LEU A 191 7.99 14.06 -18.58
N TYR A 192 8.08 15.23 -17.96
CA TYR A 192 6.95 16.01 -17.49
C TYR A 192 5.92 16.28 -18.58
N GLY A 193 6.37 16.78 -19.74
CA GLY A 193 5.51 17.06 -20.89
C GLY A 193 4.86 15.81 -21.51
N LYS A 194 5.45 14.64 -21.30
CA LYS A 194 5.01 13.35 -21.85
C LYS A 194 4.26 12.46 -20.85
N THR A 195 3.96 12.97 -19.68
CA THR A 195 3.27 12.22 -18.62
C THR A 195 2.06 12.99 -18.10
N HIS A 196 1.04 12.31 -17.62
CA HIS A 196 -0.11 12.90 -16.95
C HIS A 196 -0.56 12.00 -15.80
N LEU A 197 -1.06 12.59 -14.72
CA LEU A 197 -1.50 11.89 -13.52
C LEU A 197 -2.98 12.16 -13.28
N ILE A 198 -3.74 11.12 -12.91
CA ILE A 198 -5.15 11.24 -12.54
C ILE A 198 -5.40 10.46 -11.25
N CYS A 199 -5.95 11.13 -10.25
CA CYS A 199 -6.61 10.50 -9.11
C CYS A 199 -8.11 10.44 -9.38
N VAL A 200 -8.67 9.25 -9.47
CA VAL A 200 -10.10 9.03 -9.71
C VAL A 200 -10.79 8.76 -8.37
N SER A 201 -11.80 9.58 -8.05
CA SER A 201 -12.64 9.30 -6.89
C SER A 201 -13.64 8.18 -7.18
N PHE A 202 -13.81 7.28 -6.22
CA PHE A 202 -14.87 6.27 -6.24
C PHE A 202 -16.04 6.60 -5.29
N ASP A 203 -16.18 7.87 -4.86
CA ASP A 203 -17.32 8.39 -4.09
C ASP A 203 -18.10 9.47 -4.86
N PRO A 204 -18.75 9.12 -6.00
CA PRO A 204 -19.40 10.10 -6.87
C PRO A 204 -20.60 10.81 -6.21
N GLU A 205 -21.12 10.27 -5.11
CA GLU A 205 -22.23 10.87 -4.38
C GLU A 205 -21.79 12.05 -3.51
N ARG A 206 -20.50 12.09 -3.14
CA ARG A 206 -19.97 13.10 -2.22
C ARG A 206 -18.80 13.90 -2.76
N ASP A 207 -17.98 13.33 -3.61
CA ASP A 207 -16.77 13.97 -4.13
C ASP A 207 -17.13 14.86 -5.35
N THR A 208 -17.60 16.07 -5.05
CA THR A 208 -17.86 17.10 -6.07
C THR A 208 -16.56 17.67 -6.63
N PRO A 209 -16.59 18.34 -7.81
CA PRO A 209 -15.43 19.03 -8.35
C PRO A 209 -14.74 19.95 -7.34
N GLU A 210 -15.50 20.70 -6.54
CA GLU A 210 -14.97 21.62 -5.54
C GLU A 210 -14.25 20.87 -4.41
N ARG A 211 -14.77 19.72 -3.96
CA ARG A 211 -14.11 18.87 -2.96
C ARG A 211 -12.86 18.24 -3.50
N LEU A 212 -12.88 17.76 -4.74
CA LEU A 212 -11.71 17.22 -5.42
C LEU A 212 -10.63 18.28 -5.58
N ARG A 213 -11.01 19.51 -5.95
CA ARG A 213 -10.09 20.65 -6.03
C ARG A 213 -9.46 20.96 -4.68
N ALA A 214 -10.25 21.06 -3.62
CA ALA A 214 -9.77 21.34 -2.28
C ALA A 214 -8.82 20.23 -1.78
N TYR A 215 -9.19 18.97 -2.00
CA TYR A 215 -8.34 17.81 -1.67
C TYR A 215 -7.03 17.84 -2.45
N GLY A 216 -7.07 17.97 -3.78
CA GLY A 216 -5.89 18.02 -4.62
C GLY A 216 -4.95 19.18 -4.26
N ALA A 217 -5.50 20.37 -4.01
CA ALA A 217 -4.73 21.54 -3.61
C ALA A 217 -3.92 21.32 -2.33
N SER A 218 -4.40 20.50 -1.39
CA SER A 218 -3.68 20.18 -0.16
C SER A 218 -2.39 19.35 -0.39
N TYR A 219 -2.27 18.68 -1.54
CA TYR A 219 -1.09 17.89 -1.91
C TYR A 219 -0.20 18.56 -2.95
N ILE A 220 -0.79 19.30 -3.89
CA ILE A 220 -0.06 19.98 -4.98
C ILE A 220 0.55 21.29 -4.49
N GLY A 221 -0.10 21.97 -3.53
CA GLY A 221 0.22 23.32 -3.09
C GLY A 221 -0.65 24.35 -3.82
N SER A 222 -1.11 25.37 -3.07
CA SER A 222 -2.10 26.36 -3.56
C SER A 222 -1.54 27.40 -4.54
N ASP A 223 -0.22 27.53 -4.67
CA ASP A 223 0.42 28.68 -5.31
C ASP A 223 0.79 28.46 -6.80
N ALA A 224 0.52 27.27 -7.34
CA ALA A 224 0.85 26.98 -8.73
C ALA A 224 -0.25 27.48 -9.67
N LYS A 225 0.05 28.46 -10.52
CA LYS A 225 -0.87 28.99 -11.57
C LYS A 225 -1.50 27.89 -12.46
N ASN A 226 -0.88 26.73 -12.55
CA ASN A 226 -1.32 25.57 -13.32
C ASN A 226 -1.29 24.30 -12.46
N ALA A 227 -1.71 24.39 -11.21
CA ALA A 227 -1.60 23.32 -10.21
C ALA A 227 -2.14 21.97 -10.68
N PHE A 228 -3.18 21.98 -11.52
CA PHE A 228 -3.82 20.77 -12.04
C PHE A 228 -3.50 20.46 -13.51
N ALA A 229 -2.52 21.13 -14.12
CA ALA A 229 -2.21 20.95 -15.53
C ALA A 229 -1.64 19.56 -15.87
N HIS A 230 -0.95 18.93 -14.93
CA HIS A 230 -0.33 17.62 -15.10
C HIS A 230 -0.87 16.55 -14.16
N TRP A 231 -1.59 16.95 -13.13
CA TRP A 231 -2.19 16.05 -12.16
C TRP A 231 -3.60 16.49 -11.85
N GLU A 232 -4.57 15.75 -12.37
CA GLU A 232 -6.00 15.99 -12.20
C GLU A 232 -6.62 15.07 -11.17
N PHE A 233 -7.70 15.55 -10.57
CA PHE A 233 -8.58 14.78 -9.69
C PHE A 233 -9.95 14.74 -10.35
N ALA A 234 -10.48 13.55 -10.55
CA ALA A 234 -11.70 13.39 -11.31
C ALA A 234 -12.64 12.36 -10.66
N VAL A 235 -13.89 12.44 -11.02
CA VAL A 235 -14.94 11.53 -10.56
C VAL A 235 -15.77 11.04 -11.75
N PRO A 236 -16.02 9.72 -11.88
CA PRO A 236 -16.94 9.18 -12.86
C PRO A 236 -18.39 9.26 -12.36
N GLU A 237 -19.35 9.10 -13.26
CA GLU A 237 -20.70 8.72 -12.88
C GLU A 237 -20.73 7.27 -12.37
N LYS A 238 -21.71 6.94 -11.51
CA LYS A 238 -21.80 5.63 -10.86
C LYS A 238 -21.75 4.43 -11.82
N PRO A 239 -22.42 4.41 -12.98
CA PRO A 239 -22.30 3.30 -13.94
C PRO A 239 -20.88 3.14 -14.46
N VAL A 240 -20.21 4.25 -14.79
CA VAL A 240 -18.81 4.25 -15.29
C VAL A 240 -17.87 3.79 -14.21
N LEU A 241 -18.11 4.19 -12.94
CA LEU A 241 -17.31 3.73 -11.80
C LEU A 241 -17.32 2.20 -11.68
N LEU A 242 -18.48 1.57 -11.84
CA LEU A 242 -18.60 0.10 -11.75
C LEU A 242 -17.83 -0.61 -12.87
N GLU A 243 -17.80 -0.03 -14.06
CA GLU A 243 -17.00 -0.56 -15.18
C GLU A 243 -15.49 -0.36 -14.92
N MET A 244 -15.11 0.82 -14.44
CA MET A 244 -13.71 1.08 -14.04
C MET A 244 -13.24 0.14 -12.92
N ALA A 245 -14.08 -0.06 -11.91
CA ALA A 245 -13.78 -0.95 -10.80
C ALA A 245 -13.50 -2.37 -11.29
N LYS A 246 -14.31 -2.89 -12.23
CA LYS A 246 -14.09 -4.21 -12.81
C LYS A 246 -12.80 -4.28 -13.63
N PHE A 247 -12.48 -3.23 -14.39
CA PHE A 247 -11.28 -3.23 -15.24
C PHE A 247 -9.98 -3.06 -14.42
N PHE A 248 -9.99 -2.23 -13.39
CA PHE A 248 -8.79 -1.87 -12.61
C PHE A 248 -8.62 -2.69 -11.31
N ASP A 249 -9.26 -3.83 -11.18
CA ASP A 249 -9.22 -4.66 -9.95
C ASP A 249 -9.57 -3.86 -8.68
N LEU A 250 -10.55 -2.97 -8.79
CA LEU A 250 -10.97 -2.11 -7.69
C LEU A 250 -12.23 -2.68 -7.02
N GLY A 251 -12.03 -3.51 -6.00
CA GLY A 251 -13.12 -3.95 -5.12
C GLY A 251 -13.68 -2.76 -4.34
N ILE A 252 -14.95 -2.43 -4.54
CA ILE A 252 -15.64 -1.34 -3.83
C ILE A 252 -16.82 -1.92 -3.07
N GLY A 253 -16.88 -1.69 -1.77
CA GLY A 253 -18.00 -2.01 -0.90
C GLY A 253 -18.50 -0.76 -0.16
N ASN A 254 -19.78 -0.69 0.15
CA ASN A 254 -20.35 0.35 1.00
C ASN A 254 -20.74 -0.26 2.33
N GLU A 255 -20.28 0.34 3.41
CA GLU A 255 -20.64 -0.06 4.76
C GLU A 255 -21.83 0.74 5.30
N ALA A 256 -22.45 0.23 6.36
CA ALA A 256 -23.64 0.85 6.94
C ALA A 256 -23.40 2.26 7.49
N ASP A 257 -22.17 2.58 7.89
CA ASP A 257 -21.75 3.90 8.38
C ASP A 257 -21.33 4.87 7.26
N ALA A 258 -21.56 4.49 6.00
CA ALA A 258 -21.15 5.21 4.79
C ALA A 258 -19.61 5.24 4.56
N THR A 259 -18.84 4.44 5.27
CA THR A 259 -17.44 4.17 4.91
C THR A 259 -17.39 3.37 3.61
N ILE A 260 -16.46 3.69 2.73
CA ILE A 260 -16.26 2.95 1.48
C ILE A 260 -15.06 2.04 1.68
N THR A 261 -15.31 0.74 1.60
CA THR A 261 -14.25 -0.27 1.57
C THR A 261 -13.78 -0.46 0.15
N HIS A 262 -12.48 -0.58 -0.04
CA HIS A 262 -11.93 -0.72 -1.39
C HIS A 262 -10.53 -1.34 -1.37
N THR A 263 -10.18 -2.01 -2.47
CA THR A 263 -8.79 -2.34 -2.76
C THR A 263 -8.06 -1.11 -3.30
N LEU A 264 -6.73 -1.11 -3.23
CA LEU A 264 -5.90 -0.04 -3.79
C LEU A 264 -5.33 -0.48 -5.14
N SER A 265 -5.48 0.36 -6.12
CA SER A 265 -5.08 0.10 -7.50
C SER A 265 -4.41 1.33 -8.09
N THR A 266 -3.25 1.12 -8.70
CA THR A 266 -2.56 2.16 -9.49
C THR A 266 -2.08 1.53 -10.79
N THR A 267 -2.29 2.20 -11.92
CA THR A 267 -1.96 1.66 -13.23
C THR A 267 -1.20 2.69 -14.06
N LEU A 268 -0.07 2.27 -14.61
CA LEU A 268 0.67 3.01 -15.64
C LEU A 268 0.19 2.57 -17.01
N ILE A 269 -0.28 3.52 -17.81
CA ILE A 269 -0.81 3.35 -19.16
C ILE A 269 0.16 4.01 -20.12
N GLY A 270 0.49 3.35 -21.20
CA GLY A 270 1.38 3.85 -22.25
C GLY A 270 0.71 4.88 -23.16
N ALA A 271 1.51 5.56 -23.97
CA ALA A 271 1.04 6.52 -24.96
C ALA A 271 0.06 5.93 -26.00
N ASP A 272 0.09 4.62 -26.19
CA ASP A 272 -0.82 3.86 -27.05
C ASP A 272 -2.17 3.54 -26.38
N GLY A 273 -2.35 3.90 -25.12
CA GLY A 273 -3.56 3.65 -24.33
C GLY A 273 -3.65 2.23 -23.78
N LYS A 274 -2.54 1.51 -23.71
CA LYS A 274 -2.48 0.16 -23.14
C LYS A 274 -1.81 0.16 -21.78
N VAL A 275 -2.21 -0.79 -20.95
CA VAL A 275 -1.56 -1.03 -19.66
C VAL A 275 -0.09 -1.40 -19.88
N VAL A 276 0.80 -0.71 -19.21
CA VAL A 276 2.23 -1.01 -19.13
C VAL A 276 2.55 -1.73 -17.85
N ARG A 277 2.00 -1.26 -16.75
CA ARG A 277 2.21 -1.85 -15.43
C ARG A 277 1.04 -1.58 -14.50
N PHE A 278 0.69 -2.58 -13.74
CA PHE A 278 -0.24 -2.51 -12.63
C PHE A 278 0.54 -2.54 -11.32
N TYR A 279 0.19 -1.65 -10.40
CA TYR A 279 0.74 -1.55 -9.05
C TYR A 279 -0.41 -1.73 -8.06
N PRO A 280 -0.61 -2.95 -7.59
CA PRO A 280 -1.61 -3.21 -6.56
C PRO A 280 -1.16 -2.66 -5.20
N GLY A 281 -2.13 -2.37 -4.33
CA GLY A 281 -1.82 -1.85 -3.00
C GLY A 281 -1.22 -0.44 -3.02
N ASN A 282 -0.44 -0.12 -2.01
CA ASN A 282 0.18 1.20 -1.82
C ASN A 282 1.68 1.11 -1.44
N GLU A 283 2.30 -0.04 -1.64
CA GLU A 283 3.72 -0.28 -1.32
C GLU A 283 4.69 0.21 -2.40
N TRP A 284 4.18 0.54 -3.57
CA TRP A 284 4.99 1.12 -4.62
C TRP A 284 5.53 2.49 -4.22
N THR A 285 6.74 2.80 -4.64
CA THR A 285 7.40 4.07 -4.36
C THR A 285 7.40 4.99 -5.58
N ALA A 286 7.57 6.29 -5.34
CA ALA A 286 7.68 7.27 -6.42
C ALA A 286 8.87 6.96 -7.33
N GLU A 287 10.01 6.53 -6.77
CA GLU A 287 11.22 6.16 -7.51
C GLU A 287 10.95 5.02 -8.48
N ARG A 288 10.17 4.01 -8.06
CA ARG A 288 9.80 2.89 -8.91
C ARG A 288 8.97 3.35 -10.10
N ILE A 289 7.94 4.15 -9.86
CA ILE A 289 7.10 4.69 -10.94
C ILE A 289 7.90 5.58 -11.88
N LEU A 290 8.75 6.46 -11.34
CA LEU A 290 9.61 7.33 -12.16
C LEU A 290 10.58 6.53 -13.04
N ALA A 291 11.12 5.42 -12.53
CA ALA A 291 11.97 4.52 -13.31
C ALA A 291 11.19 3.87 -14.45
N ASP A 292 9.97 3.39 -14.19
CA ASP A 292 9.12 2.75 -15.20
C ASP A 292 8.67 3.77 -16.28
N VAL A 293 8.32 5.01 -15.91
CA VAL A 293 8.01 6.11 -16.86
C VAL A 293 9.23 6.45 -17.72
N LYS A 294 10.43 6.51 -17.12
CA LYS A 294 11.68 6.78 -17.85
C LYS A 294 11.97 5.67 -18.88
N GLN A 295 11.78 4.41 -18.49
CA GLN A 295 11.96 3.26 -19.39
C GLN A 295 11.04 3.35 -20.60
N LEU A 296 9.75 3.71 -20.41
CA LEU A 296 8.79 3.91 -21.51
C LEU A 296 9.24 4.98 -22.51
N SER A 297 9.80 6.09 -21.98
CA SER A 297 10.24 7.20 -22.83
C SER A 297 11.50 6.89 -23.64
N GLY A 298 12.31 5.92 -23.18
CA GLY A 298 13.52 5.45 -23.88
C GLY A 298 13.23 4.35 -24.93
N SER A 299 12.07 3.69 -24.85
CA SER A 299 11.68 2.60 -25.77
C SER A 299 10.88 3.12 -26.99
N ALA A 300 10.53 4.39 -26.99
CA ALA A 300 9.72 5.04 -28.05
C ALA A 300 10.56 5.86 -29.06
N GLY A 301 11.90 5.61 -29.11
CA GLY A 301 12.85 6.25 -30.02
C GLY A 301 13.31 5.33 -31.15
#